data_8d4b62b16e598aa9e0ef6e8e9c18fc2f
#
_entry.id   8d4b62b16e598aa9e0ef6e8e9c18fc2f
#
_cell.length_a   1.000
_cell.length_b   1.000
_cell.length_c   1.000
_cell.angle_alpha   90.00
_cell.angle_beta   90.00
_cell.angle_gamma   90.00
#
_symmetry.space_group_name_H-M   'P 1'
#
loop_
_entity.id
_entity.type
_entity.pdbx_description
1 polymer ?
#
loop_
_entity_poly.entity_id
_entity_poly.type
_entity_poly.pdbx_seq_one_letter_code
_entity_poly.pdbx_strand_id
1 'polypeptide(L)'
;MGDARNRKSGYVPHTAPFGGGGGGPAWGSAYVIMPWAYYCYYGDTVLLNCHYEGMKQWVAYLGTRTDARGIIVREEPDGWCLGDWCAPGKKMELPEPLVNTAYYYHSADLMSKVAAVLGKEEDRLHFDRLCTRIRQDFNTVFFNPSTHHYWEGRQGADVFPLAFGMVPEGEKEAVFNALLAHLDSIGNHFDTGIMATPLLLKVLSDNGRADIAFRLMNQREIPAVSYTHLTLPTS
;
A
#
# COMPACT_ATOMS: atom_id res chain seq x y z
N MET A 1 2.87 8.83 16.40
CA MET A 1 1.65 8.89 15.55
C MET A 1 0.36 8.98 16.38
N GLY A 2 0.17 8.17 17.40
CA GLY A 2 -1.03 8.27 18.25
C GLY A 2 -1.30 9.66 18.82
N ASP A 3 -0.25 10.36 19.24
CA ASP A 3 -0.36 11.70 19.82
C ASP A 3 -0.64 12.80 18.78
N ALA A 4 -0.19 12.60 17.54
CA ALA A 4 -0.42 13.53 16.44
C ALA A 4 -1.80 13.34 15.76
N ARG A 5 -2.50 12.24 16.08
CA ARG A 5 -3.80 11.93 15.50
C ARG A 5 -4.86 12.95 15.94
N ASN A 6 -5.68 13.38 15.00
CA ASN A 6 -6.88 14.16 15.31
C ASN A 6 -7.94 13.25 15.96
N ARG A 7 -8.15 13.41 17.27
CA ARG A 7 -9.06 12.54 18.03
C ARG A 7 -10.54 12.71 17.67
N LYS A 8 -10.92 13.82 17.02
CA LYS A 8 -12.31 14.06 16.60
C LYS A 8 -12.61 13.41 15.25
N SER A 9 -11.73 13.60 14.24
CA SER A 9 -11.94 13.06 12.90
C SER A 9 -11.37 11.67 12.70
N GLY A 10 -10.36 11.27 13.48
CA GLY A 10 -9.59 10.04 13.25
C GLY A 10 -8.39 10.22 12.33
N TYR A 11 -8.23 11.39 11.70
CA TYR A 11 -7.13 11.68 10.79
C TYR A 11 -5.76 11.47 11.42
N VAL A 12 -4.86 10.83 10.69
CA VAL A 12 -3.46 10.61 11.08
C VAL A 12 -2.55 11.34 10.09
N PRO A 13 -1.80 12.34 10.53
CA PRO A 13 -0.90 13.09 9.66
C PRO A 13 0.27 12.22 9.20
N HIS A 14 0.83 12.55 8.03
CA HIS A 14 1.96 11.82 7.45
C HIS A 14 3.27 11.96 8.25
N THR A 15 3.38 12.98 9.09
CA THR A 15 4.53 13.19 10.00
C THR A 15 4.08 13.27 11.45
N ALA A 16 4.93 12.76 12.35
CA ALA A 16 4.73 12.81 13.80
C ALA A 16 6.07 13.09 14.49
N PRO A 17 6.10 13.77 15.64
CA PRO A 17 4.95 14.26 16.46
C PRO A 17 4.35 15.58 15.97
N PHE A 18 5.04 16.30 15.09
CA PHE A 18 4.62 17.59 14.55
C PHE A 18 3.75 17.35 13.32
N GLY A 19 2.43 17.39 13.50
CA GLY A 19 1.48 17.09 12.43
C GLY A 19 1.60 18.06 11.25
N GLY A 20 1.98 17.52 10.09
CA GLY A 20 1.77 18.16 8.79
C GLY A 20 0.60 17.52 8.09
N GLY A 21 -0.15 18.29 7.30
CA GLY A 21 -1.23 17.77 6.46
C GLY A 21 -0.70 17.15 5.17
N GLY A 22 -1.52 16.31 4.52
CA GLY A 22 -1.18 15.69 3.24
C GLY A 22 -0.42 14.38 3.34
N GLY A 23 0.27 14.01 2.27
CA GLY A 23 1.01 12.75 2.14
C GLY A 23 0.20 11.58 1.63
N GLY A 24 -1.06 11.52 1.97
CA GLY A 24 -2.01 10.48 1.57
C GLY A 24 -2.08 9.29 2.52
N PRO A 25 -3.08 8.41 2.32
CA PRO A 25 -3.34 7.25 3.18
C PRO A 25 -2.16 6.32 3.38
N ALA A 26 -1.26 6.19 2.41
CA ALA A 26 -0.10 5.33 2.51
C ALA A 26 0.80 5.69 3.71
N TRP A 27 0.97 6.99 4.00
CA TRP A 27 1.77 7.44 5.14
C TRP A 27 1.03 7.30 6.46
N GLY A 28 -0.23 7.77 6.54
CA GLY A 28 -1.05 7.67 7.74
C GLY A 28 -1.31 6.23 8.19
N SER A 29 -1.38 5.30 7.25
CA SER A 29 -1.57 3.86 7.51
C SER A 29 -0.44 3.21 8.31
N ALA A 30 0.73 3.85 8.41
CA ALA A 30 1.77 3.41 9.34
C ALA A 30 1.24 3.28 10.78
N TYR A 31 0.19 4.02 11.14
CA TYR A 31 -0.46 3.92 12.45
C TYR A 31 -1.15 2.56 12.70
N VAL A 32 -1.53 1.86 11.65
CA VAL A 32 -2.08 0.48 11.72
C VAL A 32 -0.97 -0.55 11.43
N ILE A 33 -0.11 -0.27 10.44
CA ILE A 33 0.92 -1.19 9.98
C ILE A 33 1.95 -1.48 11.07
N MET A 34 2.43 -0.45 11.79
CA MET A 34 3.50 -0.62 12.77
C MET A 34 3.08 -1.47 14.00
N PRO A 35 1.92 -1.27 14.64
CA PRO A 35 1.45 -2.14 15.71
C PRO A 35 1.25 -3.59 15.26
N TRP A 36 0.74 -3.81 14.04
CA TRP A 36 0.62 -5.14 13.47
C TRP A 36 1.98 -5.79 13.24
N ALA A 37 2.94 -5.08 12.64
CA ALA A 37 4.29 -5.58 12.44
C ALA A 37 4.97 -5.92 13.76
N TYR A 38 4.83 -5.07 14.78
CA TYR A 38 5.34 -5.35 16.12
C TYR A 38 4.78 -6.67 16.69
N TYR A 39 3.46 -6.86 16.57
CA TYR A 39 2.84 -8.13 16.97
C TYR A 39 3.40 -9.33 16.20
N CYS A 40 3.57 -9.22 14.88
CA CYS A 40 4.11 -10.30 14.06
C CYS A 40 5.54 -10.70 14.45
N TYR A 41 6.37 -9.73 14.87
CA TYR A 41 7.76 -10.00 15.25
C TYR A 41 7.92 -10.48 16.70
N TYR A 42 7.11 -9.98 17.61
CA TYR A 42 7.31 -10.19 19.06
C TYR A 42 6.19 -10.98 19.74
N GLY A 43 5.06 -11.25 19.06
CA GLY A 43 3.89 -11.92 19.65
C GLY A 43 3.17 -11.10 20.72
N ASP A 44 3.56 -9.84 20.92
CA ASP A 44 3.03 -8.99 21.97
C ASP A 44 1.87 -8.13 21.45
N THR A 45 0.73 -8.20 22.13
CA THR A 45 -0.50 -7.50 21.76
C THR A 45 -0.64 -6.11 22.38
N VAL A 46 0.35 -5.64 23.17
CA VAL A 46 0.24 -4.38 23.91
C VAL A 46 -0.08 -3.19 23.01
N LEU A 47 0.62 -3.04 21.89
CA LEU A 47 0.37 -1.94 20.94
C LEU A 47 -0.97 -2.09 20.23
N LEU A 48 -1.38 -3.32 19.90
CA LEU A 48 -2.69 -3.59 19.33
C LEU A 48 -3.81 -3.13 20.27
N ASN A 49 -3.72 -3.50 21.56
CA ASN A 49 -4.71 -3.10 22.57
C ASN A 49 -4.72 -1.59 22.80
N CYS A 50 -3.54 -0.98 23.02
CA CYS A 50 -3.44 0.45 23.33
C CYS A 50 -3.94 1.37 22.20
N HIS A 51 -3.77 0.94 20.93
CA HIS A 51 -4.09 1.77 19.77
C HIS A 51 -5.36 1.35 19.03
N TYR A 52 -6.05 0.29 19.46
CA TYR A 52 -7.16 -0.33 18.74
C TYR A 52 -8.22 0.69 18.28
N GLU A 53 -8.78 1.46 19.21
CA GLU A 53 -9.83 2.44 18.89
C GLU A 53 -9.32 3.55 17.96
N GLY A 54 -8.07 3.95 18.11
CA GLY A 54 -7.45 4.92 17.22
C GLY A 54 -7.27 4.41 15.79
N MET A 55 -6.87 3.15 15.65
CA MET A 55 -6.74 2.48 14.35
C MET A 55 -8.11 2.29 13.67
N LYS A 56 -9.14 1.93 14.42
CA LYS A 56 -10.54 1.90 13.92
C LYS A 56 -10.97 3.26 13.38
N GLN A 57 -10.72 4.33 14.16
CA GLN A 57 -11.07 5.69 13.73
C GLN A 57 -10.32 6.12 12.48
N TRP A 58 -9.07 5.70 12.29
CA TRP A 58 -8.34 5.95 11.06
C TRP A 58 -9.02 5.30 9.84
N VAL A 59 -9.37 4.01 9.93
CA VAL A 59 -10.07 3.32 8.83
C VAL A 59 -11.46 3.93 8.58
N ALA A 60 -12.18 4.31 9.63
CA ALA A 60 -13.46 5.00 9.49
C ALA A 60 -13.30 6.38 8.82
N TYR A 61 -12.26 7.14 9.18
CA TYR A 61 -11.92 8.40 8.52
C TYR A 61 -11.66 8.20 7.03
N LEU A 62 -10.84 7.21 6.65
CA LEU A 62 -10.60 6.90 5.23
C LEU A 62 -11.90 6.60 4.48
N GLY A 63 -12.84 5.90 5.11
CA GLY A 63 -14.16 5.63 4.53
C GLY A 63 -14.95 6.89 4.22
N THR A 64 -14.77 7.99 4.97
CA THR A 64 -15.41 9.28 4.68
C THR A 64 -14.78 10.04 3.51
N ARG A 65 -13.63 9.56 3.01
CA ARG A 65 -12.87 10.21 1.94
C ARG A 65 -13.09 9.55 0.56
N THR A 66 -13.92 8.51 0.49
CA THR A 66 -14.26 7.85 -0.78
C THR A 66 -15.23 8.70 -1.61
N ASP A 67 -15.03 8.68 -2.93
CA ASP A 67 -15.98 9.22 -3.89
C ASP A 67 -17.16 8.24 -4.13
N ALA A 68 -18.05 8.58 -5.06
CA ALA A 68 -19.22 7.75 -5.40
C ALA A 68 -18.86 6.35 -5.95
N ARG A 69 -17.61 6.15 -6.38
CA ARG A 69 -17.09 4.86 -6.87
C ARG A 69 -16.40 4.05 -5.76
N GLY A 70 -16.39 4.53 -4.52
CA GLY A 70 -15.66 3.91 -3.42
C GLY A 70 -14.14 4.17 -3.42
N ILE A 71 -13.65 5.12 -4.24
CA ILE A 71 -12.22 5.40 -4.44
C ILE A 71 -11.80 6.64 -3.65
N ILE A 72 -10.67 6.57 -2.95
CA ILE A 72 -10.10 7.73 -2.25
C ILE A 72 -9.28 8.55 -3.24
N VAL A 73 -9.87 9.62 -3.75
CA VAL A 73 -9.19 10.55 -4.65
C VAL A 73 -8.17 11.39 -3.87
N ARG A 74 -8.58 11.91 -2.71
CA ARG A 74 -7.74 12.69 -1.80
C ARG A 74 -8.08 12.39 -0.35
N GLU A 75 -7.06 12.34 0.48
CA GLU A 75 -7.20 12.15 1.93
C GLU A 75 -7.90 13.34 2.61
N GLU A 76 -7.59 14.56 2.17
CA GLU A 76 -8.24 15.80 2.62
C GLU A 76 -8.72 16.59 1.39
N PRO A 77 -9.79 17.41 1.52
CA PRO A 77 -10.34 18.17 0.38
C PRO A 77 -9.33 19.04 -0.35
N ASP A 78 -8.47 19.72 0.41
CA ASP A 78 -7.40 20.58 -0.10
C ASP A 78 -6.02 19.97 0.11
N GLY A 79 -5.97 18.71 0.52
CA GLY A 79 -4.73 17.97 0.76
C GLY A 79 -4.06 17.52 -0.53
N TRP A 80 -2.78 17.28 -0.43
CA TRP A 80 -1.97 16.65 -1.47
C TRP A 80 -1.62 15.21 -1.08
N CYS A 81 -1.39 14.37 -2.07
CA CYS A 81 -0.97 12.99 -1.86
C CYS A 81 0.38 12.77 -2.54
N LEU A 82 1.20 11.91 -1.95
CA LEU A 82 2.50 11.55 -2.52
C LEU A 82 2.41 10.37 -3.50
N GLY A 83 1.34 9.59 -3.41
CA GLY A 83 1.20 8.38 -4.21
C GLY A 83 2.37 7.41 -3.98
N ASP A 84 2.89 6.83 -5.03
CA ASP A 84 4.14 6.03 -5.00
C ASP A 84 5.35 6.94 -5.23
N TRP A 85 5.66 7.76 -4.22
CA TRP A 85 6.61 8.85 -4.28
C TRP A 85 8.03 8.41 -4.68
N CYS A 86 8.75 9.29 -5.36
CA CYS A 86 10.11 9.06 -5.84
C CYS A 86 10.24 7.93 -6.89
N ALA A 87 9.18 7.62 -7.63
CA ALA A 87 9.32 6.76 -8.80
C ALA A 87 10.29 7.38 -9.83
N PRO A 88 11.09 6.57 -10.54
CA PRO A 88 12.02 7.09 -11.52
C PRO A 88 11.32 7.80 -12.67
N GLY A 89 11.57 9.11 -12.82
CA GLY A 89 11.02 9.97 -13.87
C GLY A 89 9.55 10.38 -13.64
N LYS A 90 9.23 11.63 -13.91
CA LYS A 90 7.88 12.20 -13.70
C LYS A 90 6.74 11.49 -14.44
N LYS A 91 7.04 10.76 -15.51
CA LYS A 91 6.04 9.99 -16.27
C LYS A 91 5.71 8.63 -15.66
N MET A 92 6.41 8.21 -14.61
CA MET A 92 6.27 6.92 -13.97
C MET A 92 5.46 6.98 -12.66
N GLU A 93 4.90 8.14 -12.32
CA GLU A 93 4.05 8.30 -11.13
C GLU A 93 2.71 7.57 -11.35
N LEU A 94 2.34 6.75 -10.38
CA LEU A 94 1.03 6.10 -10.34
C LEU A 94 -0.05 7.13 -9.98
N PRO A 95 -1.30 6.93 -10.42
CA PRO A 95 -2.39 7.77 -9.97
C PRO A 95 -2.56 7.65 -8.45
N GLU A 96 -2.55 8.78 -7.76
CA GLU A 96 -2.73 8.85 -6.30
C GLU A 96 -3.95 8.06 -5.81
N PRO A 97 -5.12 8.10 -6.49
CA PRO A 97 -6.29 7.32 -6.08
C PRO A 97 -6.07 5.82 -6.02
N LEU A 98 -5.23 5.25 -6.90
CA LEU A 98 -4.88 3.83 -6.87
C LEU A 98 -4.13 3.50 -5.59
N VAL A 99 -3.06 4.24 -5.29
CA VAL A 99 -2.25 4.03 -4.09
C VAL A 99 -3.06 4.28 -2.82
N ASN A 100 -3.83 5.38 -2.79
CA ASN A 100 -4.66 5.73 -1.64
C ASN A 100 -5.67 4.62 -1.30
N THR A 101 -6.36 4.10 -2.32
CA THR A 101 -7.39 3.08 -2.13
C THR A 101 -6.78 1.71 -1.78
N ALA A 102 -5.62 1.37 -2.35
CA ALA A 102 -4.88 0.17 -1.96
C ALA A 102 -4.49 0.19 -0.47
N TYR A 103 -4.03 1.33 0.04
CA TYR A 103 -3.70 1.47 1.47
C TYR A 103 -4.94 1.57 2.38
N TYR A 104 -6.08 2.04 1.86
CA TYR A 104 -7.35 1.93 2.57
C TYR A 104 -7.74 0.46 2.76
N TYR A 105 -7.68 -0.33 1.67
CA TYR A 105 -7.88 -1.77 1.75
C TYR A 105 -6.93 -2.43 2.74
N HIS A 106 -5.63 -2.17 2.62
CA HIS A 106 -4.61 -2.76 3.49
C HIS A 106 -4.84 -2.42 4.96
N SER A 107 -5.22 -1.19 5.27
CA SER A 107 -5.57 -0.79 6.65
C SER A 107 -6.78 -1.55 7.17
N ALA A 108 -7.82 -1.73 6.35
CA ALA A 108 -9.01 -2.49 6.73
C ALA A 108 -8.71 -4.00 6.93
N ASP A 109 -7.90 -4.60 6.05
CA ASP A 109 -7.45 -5.99 6.15
C ASP A 109 -6.62 -6.23 7.43
N LEU A 110 -5.71 -5.32 7.75
CA LEU A 110 -4.96 -5.39 9.00
C LEU A 110 -5.87 -5.24 10.21
N MET A 111 -6.88 -4.37 10.15
CA MET A 111 -7.84 -4.24 11.25
C MET A 111 -8.71 -5.49 11.43
N SER A 112 -9.07 -6.20 10.36
CA SER A 112 -9.72 -7.52 10.48
C SER A 112 -8.82 -8.51 11.23
N LYS A 113 -7.55 -8.59 10.86
CA LYS A 113 -6.56 -9.46 11.50
C LYS A 113 -6.31 -9.08 12.97
N VAL A 114 -6.20 -7.79 13.27
CA VAL A 114 -6.07 -7.28 14.65
C VAL A 114 -7.30 -7.63 15.48
N ALA A 115 -8.50 -7.45 14.92
CA ALA A 115 -9.75 -7.80 15.59
C ALA A 115 -9.82 -9.30 15.91
N ALA A 116 -9.39 -10.15 14.98
CA ALA A 116 -9.28 -11.60 15.20
C ALA A 116 -8.34 -11.95 16.37
N VAL A 117 -7.14 -11.36 16.38
CA VAL A 117 -6.13 -11.58 17.45
C VAL A 117 -6.66 -11.13 18.82
N LEU A 118 -7.43 -10.02 18.85
CA LEU A 118 -7.99 -9.49 20.09
C LEU A 118 -9.37 -10.07 20.48
N GLY A 119 -9.88 -11.05 19.72
CA GLY A 119 -11.17 -11.68 19.99
C GLY A 119 -12.40 -10.79 19.74
N LYS A 120 -12.28 -9.76 18.90
CA LYS A 120 -13.34 -8.78 18.58
C LYS A 120 -14.10 -9.19 17.33
N GLU A 121 -14.94 -10.21 17.45
CA GLU A 121 -15.56 -10.90 16.29
C GLU A 121 -16.49 -9.98 15.48
N GLU A 122 -17.26 -9.11 16.10
CA GLU A 122 -18.13 -8.17 15.37
C GLU A 122 -17.33 -7.22 14.49
N ASP A 123 -16.22 -6.68 15.01
CA ASP A 123 -15.31 -5.80 14.27
C ASP A 123 -14.61 -6.58 13.16
N ARG A 124 -14.18 -7.82 13.41
CA ARG A 124 -13.60 -8.68 12.37
C ARG A 124 -14.54 -8.83 11.17
N LEU A 125 -15.79 -9.22 11.43
CA LEU A 125 -16.80 -9.36 10.38
C LEU A 125 -17.13 -8.04 9.68
N HIS A 126 -17.09 -6.93 10.41
CA HIS A 126 -17.25 -5.60 9.80
C HIS A 126 -16.12 -5.30 8.82
N PHE A 127 -14.86 -5.51 9.22
CA PHE A 127 -13.71 -5.23 8.37
C PHE A 127 -13.60 -6.20 7.18
N ASP A 128 -13.98 -7.47 7.33
CA ASP A 128 -14.04 -8.43 6.23
C ASP A 128 -15.02 -7.96 5.13
N ARG A 129 -16.22 -7.50 5.53
CA ARG A 129 -17.19 -6.92 4.59
C ARG A 129 -16.68 -5.65 3.93
N LEU A 130 -15.98 -4.80 4.70
CA LEU A 130 -15.37 -3.59 4.19
C LEU A 130 -14.28 -3.91 3.13
N CYS A 131 -13.39 -4.86 3.42
CA CYS A 131 -12.37 -5.34 2.49
C CYS A 131 -12.99 -5.87 1.19
N THR A 132 -14.05 -6.65 1.29
CA THR A 132 -14.76 -7.17 0.11
C THR A 132 -15.26 -6.04 -0.78
N ARG A 133 -15.88 -5.02 -0.19
CA ARG A 133 -16.37 -3.85 -0.92
C ARG A 133 -15.24 -3.06 -1.55
N ILE A 134 -14.22 -2.68 -0.79
CA ILE A 134 -13.08 -1.90 -1.32
C ILE A 134 -12.42 -2.64 -2.48
N ARG A 135 -12.21 -3.95 -2.35
CA ARG A 135 -11.62 -4.78 -3.40
C ARG A 135 -12.47 -4.77 -4.68
N GLN A 136 -13.80 -4.86 -4.56
CA GLN A 136 -14.70 -4.79 -5.71
C GLN A 136 -14.63 -3.43 -6.40
N ASP A 137 -14.73 -2.35 -5.62
CA ASP A 137 -14.67 -0.98 -6.12
C ASP A 137 -13.33 -0.71 -6.82
N PHE A 138 -12.23 -1.11 -6.19
CA PHE A 138 -10.87 -0.98 -6.73
C PHE A 138 -10.71 -1.70 -8.06
N ASN A 139 -11.12 -2.97 -8.14
CA ASN A 139 -11.02 -3.76 -9.38
C ASN A 139 -11.92 -3.20 -10.49
N THR A 140 -13.11 -2.70 -10.15
CA THR A 140 -14.01 -2.07 -11.13
C THR A 140 -13.37 -0.85 -11.80
N VAL A 141 -12.55 -0.09 -11.06
CA VAL A 141 -11.96 1.16 -11.57
C VAL A 141 -10.59 0.94 -12.22
N PHE A 142 -9.77 0.05 -11.68
CA PHE A 142 -8.36 -0.02 -12.06
C PHE A 142 -7.94 -1.29 -12.79
N PHE A 143 -8.68 -2.41 -12.68
CA PHE A 143 -8.30 -3.67 -13.31
C PHE A 143 -8.80 -3.75 -14.75
N ASN A 144 -7.91 -4.13 -15.66
CA ASN A 144 -8.23 -4.42 -17.05
C ASN A 144 -8.10 -5.93 -17.31
N PRO A 145 -9.22 -6.67 -17.44
CA PRO A 145 -9.19 -8.12 -17.63
C PRO A 145 -8.66 -8.55 -19.00
N SER A 146 -8.61 -7.64 -19.99
CA SER A 146 -8.08 -7.97 -21.31
C SER A 146 -6.56 -7.98 -21.37
N THR A 147 -5.92 -7.21 -20.50
CA THR A 147 -4.44 -7.10 -20.42
C THR A 147 -3.88 -7.75 -19.17
N HIS A 148 -4.73 -8.11 -18.22
CA HIS A 148 -4.39 -8.59 -16.87
C HIS A 148 -3.51 -7.60 -16.09
N HIS A 149 -3.61 -6.30 -16.40
CA HIS A 149 -2.91 -5.23 -15.73
C HIS A 149 -3.88 -4.32 -14.95
N TYR A 150 -3.32 -3.64 -13.97
CA TYR A 150 -3.96 -2.50 -13.34
C TYR A 150 -3.45 -1.21 -13.97
N TRP A 151 -4.37 -0.24 -14.16
CA TRP A 151 -4.03 1.04 -14.77
C TRP A 151 -3.33 0.83 -16.13
N GLU A 152 -2.16 1.41 -16.34
CA GLU A 152 -1.36 1.32 -17.56
C GLU A 152 -0.30 0.19 -17.54
N GLY A 153 -0.40 -0.75 -16.59
CA GLY A 153 0.54 -1.87 -16.45
C GLY A 153 1.90 -1.50 -15.88
N ARG A 154 1.96 -0.44 -15.11
CA ARG A 154 3.17 -0.09 -14.36
C ARG A 154 3.38 -1.05 -13.21
N GLN A 155 4.66 -1.30 -12.85
CA GLN A 155 4.99 -2.27 -11.80
C GLN A 155 4.18 -2.01 -10.52
N GLY A 156 4.20 -0.80 -10.00
CA GLY A 156 3.49 -0.46 -8.77
C GLY A 156 1.97 -0.67 -8.86
N ALA A 157 1.36 -0.43 -10.03
CA ALA A 157 -0.06 -0.64 -10.24
C ALA A 157 -0.47 -2.11 -10.04
N ASP A 158 0.35 -3.04 -10.53
CA ASP A 158 0.12 -4.48 -10.36
C ASP A 158 0.61 -4.99 -9.00
N VAL A 159 1.66 -4.39 -8.47
CA VAL A 159 2.28 -4.81 -7.19
C VAL A 159 1.36 -4.60 -6.00
N PHE A 160 0.68 -3.45 -5.87
CA PHE A 160 -0.20 -3.20 -4.73
C PHE A 160 -1.32 -4.25 -4.60
N PRO A 161 -2.11 -4.55 -5.65
CA PRO A 161 -3.14 -5.57 -5.54
C PRO A 161 -2.60 -6.99 -5.36
N LEU A 162 -1.44 -7.33 -5.94
CA LEU A 162 -0.78 -8.61 -5.70
C LEU A 162 -0.31 -8.75 -4.25
N ALA A 163 0.34 -7.72 -3.69
CA ALA A 163 0.87 -7.73 -2.34
C ALA A 163 -0.22 -7.78 -1.27
N PHE A 164 -1.34 -7.09 -1.50
CA PHE A 164 -2.42 -6.97 -0.53
C PHE A 164 -3.56 -7.97 -0.73
N GLY A 165 -3.48 -8.85 -1.74
CA GLY A 165 -4.51 -9.87 -1.98
C GLY A 165 -5.82 -9.30 -2.56
N MET A 166 -5.72 -8.24 -3.36
CA MET A 166 -6.88 -7.57 -3.95
C MET A 166 -7.23 -8.08 -5.35
N VAL A 167 -6.35 -8.85 -5.98
CA VAL A 167 -6.57 -9.37 -7.33
C VAL A 167 -7.83 -10.27 -7.36
N PRO A 168 -8.66 -10.18 -8.41
CA PRO A 168 -9.83 -11.06 -8.55
C PRO A 168 -9.45 -12.54 -8.50
N GLU A 169 -10.39 -13.35 -8.05
CA GLU A 169 -10.19 -14.80 -8.00
C GLU A 169 -9.91 -15.34 -9.42
N GLY A 170 -8.91 -16.20 -9.53
CA GLY A 170 -8.47 -16.77 -10.81
C GLY A 170 -7.52 -15.90 -11.63
N GLU A 171 -7.39 -14.59 -11.34
CA GLU A 171 -6.56 -13.67 -12.14
C GLU A 171 -5.12 -13.49 -11.60
N LYS A 172 -4.82 -13.99 -10.41
CA LYS A 172 -3.54 -13.74 -9.73
C LYS A 172 -2.32 -14.14 -10.57
N GLU A 173 -2.37 -15.31 -11.19
CA GLU A 173 -1.27 -15.81 -12.03
C GLU A 173 -1.11 -14.97 -13.30
N ALA A 174 -2.21 -14.61 -13.94
CA ALA A 174 -2.20 -13.78 -15.13
C ALA A 174 -1.62 -12.38 -14.86
N VAL A 175 -2.06 -11.72 -13.77
CA VAL A 175 -1.52 -10.42 -13.34
C VAL A 175 -0.03 -10.53 -13.00
N PHE A 176 0.38 -11.60 -12.32
CA PHE A 176 1.80 -11.79 -11.99
C PHE A 176 2.65 -12.01 -13.24
N ASN A 177 2.17 -12.80 -14.22
CA ASN A 177 2.86 -13.02 -15.48
C ASN A 177 2.93 -11.72 -16.31
N ALA A 178 1.89 -10.89 -16.29
CA ALA A 178 1.89 -9.58 -16.94
C ALA A 178 2.94 -8.65 -16.30
N LEU A 179 3.05 -8.62 -14.98
CA LEU A 179 4.11 -7.90 -14.25
C LEU A 179 5.51 -8.38 -14.64
N LEU A 180 5.72 -9.70 -14.77
CA LEU A 180 7.00 -10.26 -15.21
C LEU A 180 7.36 -9.86 -16.64
N ALA A 181 6.38 -9.87 -17.55
CA ALA A 181 6.57 -9.43 -18.92
C ALA A 181 6.92 -7.95 -19.02
N HIS A 182 6.28 -7.11 -18.20
CA HIS A 182 6.62 -5.69 -18.11
C HIS A 182 8.06 -5.49 -17.60
N LEU A 183 8.44 -6.19 -16.50
CA LEU A 183 9.81 -6.15 -15.97
C LEU A 183 10.86 -6.51 -17.03
N ASP A 184 10.61 -7.58 -17.79
CA ASP A 184 11.51 -8.01 -18.87
C ASP A 184 11.61 -6.95 -19.98
N SER A 185 10.47 -6.35 -20.36
CA SER A 185 10.40 -5.35 -21.43
C SER A 185 11.22 -4.08 -21.14
N ILE A 186 11.42 -3.75 -19.88
CA ILE A 186 12.23 -2.60 -19.44
C ILE A 186 13.61 -3.00 -18.91
N GLY A 187 14.09 -4.20 -19.24
CA GLY A 187 15.42 -4.67 -18.89
C GLY A 187 15.61 -4.97 -17.40
N ASN A 188 14.54 -5.32 -16.68
CA ASN A 188 14.55 -5.57 -15.24
C ASN A 188 15.03 -4.36 -14.43
N HIS A 189 14.53 -3.17 -14.74
CA HIS A 189 14.72 -1.96 -13.95
C HIS A 189 13.48 -1.65 -13.10
N PHE A 190 13.66 -0.81 -12.07
CA PHE A 190 12.55 -0.30 -11.28
C PHE A 190 11.83 0.82 -12.01
N ASP A 191 10.49 0.78 -12.01
CA ASP A 191 9.64 1.94 -12.29
C ASP A 191 8.75 2.28 -11.08
N THR A 192 9.04 1.64 -9.94
CA THR A 192 8.32 1.83 -8.66
C THR A 192 8.93 2.97 -7.85
N GLY A 193 8.06 3.60 -7.04
CA GLY A 193 8.47 4.54 -6.00
C GLY A 193 8.75 3.86 -4.66
N ILE A 194 8.85 4.68 -3.62
CA ILE A 194 9.24 4.26 -2.27
C ILE A 194 8.23 3.28 -1.63
N MET A 195 6.95 3.36 -2.01
CA MET A 195 5.90 2.52 -1.43
C MET A 195 5.81 1.15 -2.10
N ALA A 196 5.96 1.09 -3.42
CA ALA A 196 5.82 -0.15 -4.18
C ALA A 196 7.13 -0.96 -4.25
N THR A 197 8.31 -0.33 -4.21
CA THR A 197 9.61 -1.04 -4.33
C THR A 197 9.76 -2.20 -3.33
N PRO A 198 9.58 -2.03 -2.01
CA PRO A 198 9.70 -3.14 -1.07
C PRO A 198 8.63 -4.22 -1.30
N LEU A 199 7.43 -3.84 -1.72
CA LEU A 199 6.37 -4.77 -2.05
C LEU A 199 6.67 -5.57 -3.32
N LEU A 200 7.26 -4.96 -4.35
CA LEU A 200 7.69 -5.65 -5.57
C LEU A 200 8.67 -6.77 -5.24
N LEU A 201 9.70 -6.47 -4.44
CA LEU A 201 10.69 -7.48 -4.04
C LEU A 201 10.04 -8.64 -3.28
N LYS A 202 9.09 -8.33 -2.39
CA LYS A 202 8.32 -9.34 -1.65
C LYS A 202 7.42 -10.16 -2.59
N VAL A 203 6.67 -9.52 -3.48
CA VAL A 203 5.79 -10.20 -4.45
C VAL A 203 6.58 -11.16 -5.33
N LEU A 204 7.74 -10.73 -5.84
CA LEU A 204 8.62 -11.59 -6.63
C LEU A 204 9.11 -12.80 -5.83
N SER A 205 9.58 -12.57 -4.60
CA SER A 205 10.11 -13.64 -3.75
C SER A 205 9.03 -14.64 -3.34
N ASP A 206 7.86 -14.17 -2.92
CA ASP A 206 6.73 -14.99 -2.48
C ASP A 206 6.14 -15.84 -3.63
N ASN A 207 6.32 -15.42 -4.89
CA ASN A 207 5.88 -16.16 -6.08
C ASN A 207 7.04 -16.87 -6.81
N GLY A 208 8.12 -17.20 -6.10
CA GLY A 208 9.21 -18.03 -6.59
C GLY A 208 10.19 -17.34 -7.56
N ARG A 209 10.15 -16.01 -7.68
CA ARG A 209 11.02 -15.23 -8.55
C ARG A 209 12.04 -14.38 -7.76
N ALA A 210 12.60 -14.96 -6.70
CA ALA A 210 13.70 -14.35 -5.95
C ALA A 210 14.93 -14.05 -6.84
N ASP A 211 15.11 -14.78 -7.93
CA ASP A 211 16.13 -14.53 -8.95
C ASP A 211 15.99 -13.14 -9.59
N ILE A 212 14.75 -12.72 -9.90
CA ILE A 212 14.48 -11.38 -10.44
C ILE A 212 14.66 -10.32 -9.36
N ALA A 213 14.13 -10.56 -8.15
CA ALA A 213 14.32 -9.64 -7.03
C ALA A 213 15.80 -9.36 -6.77
N PHE A 214 16.64 -10.41 -6.80
CA PHE A 214 18.08 -10.28 -6.65
C PHE A 214 18.73 -9.49 -7.80
N ARG A 215 18.31 -9.74 -9.04
CA ARG A 215 18.81 -8.97 -10.21
C ARG A 215 18.46 -7.48 -10.10
N LEU A 216 17.23 -7.15 -9.73
CA LEU A 216 16.78 -5.78 -9.52
C LEU A 216 17.64 -5.06 -8.48
N MET A 217 17.91 -5.71 -7.35
CA MET A 217 18.72 -5.14 -6.27
C MET A 217 20.19 -4.95 -6.65
N ASN A 218 20.72 -5.76 -7.57
CA ASN A 218 22.10 -5.69 -8.03
C ASN A 218 22.32 -4.84 -9.28
N GLN A 219 21.28 -4.17 -9.79
CA GLN A 219 21.43 -3.21 -10.89
C GLN A 219 22.37 -2.06 -10.46
N ARG A 220 23.26 -1.67 -11.39
CA ARG A 220 24.23 -0.58 -11.18
C ARG A 220 23.93 0.67 -12.01
N GLU A 221 23.01 0.55 -12.95
CA GLU A 221 22.57 1.63 -13.82
C GLU A 221 21.29 2.26 -13.30
N ILE A 222 21.09 3.56 -13.54
CA ILE A 222 19.86 4.24 -13.15
C ILE A 222 18.67 3.71 -13.99
N PRO A 223 17.51 3.43 -13.36
CA PRO A 223 17.21 3.54 -11.93
C PRO A 223 17.58 2.29 -11.15
N ALA A 224 18.46 2.41 -10.17
CA ALA A 224 18.85 1.33 -9.28
C ALA A 224 18.87 1.76 -7.83
N VAL A 225 18.43 0.89 -6.93
CA VAL A 225 18.45 1.16 -5.48
C VAL A 225 19.88 1.42 -4.99
N SER A 226 20.85 0.63 -5.49
CA SER A 226 22.26 0.78 -5.14
C SER A 226 22.83 2.13 -5.58
N TYR A 227 22.34 2.73 -6.67
CA TYR A 227 22.79 4.02 -7.13
C TYR A 227 22.26 5.17 -6.26
N THR A 228 21.00 5.06 -5.80
CA THR A 228 20.34 6.14 -5.05
C THR A 228 20.63 6.12 -3.56
N HIS A 229 20.99 4.96 -3.00
CA HIS A 229 21.14 4.79 -1.57
C HIS A 229 22.58 4.46 -1.11
N LEU A 230 23.46 4.03 -2.02
CA LEU A 230 24.85 3.72 -1.69
C LEU A 230 25.84 4.83 -2.07
N THR A 231 25.40 5.81 -2.82
CA THR A 231 26.22 7.01 -3.10
C THR A 231 25.81 8.16 -2.20
N LEU A 232 25.86 7.96 -0.88
CA LEU A 232 26.00 9.11 0.01
C LEU A 232 27.35 9.75 -0.31
N PRO A 233 27.41 11.07 -0.60
CA PRO A 233 28.67 11.74 -0.77
C PRO A 233 29.44 11.60 0.54
N THR A 234 30.50 10.82 0.53
CA THR A 234 31.55 10.87 1.55
C THR A 234 32.34 12.14 1.28
N SER A 235 31.89 13.26 1.78
CA SER A 235 32.67 14.49 1.89
C SER A 235 33.07 14.69 3.32
#